data_fd0fc19f2ea10887ea22991377af8c89
#
_entry.id   fd0fc19f2ea10887ea22991377af8c89
#
_cell.length_a   1.000
_cell.length_b   1.000
_cell.length_c   1.000
_cell.angle_alpha   90.00
_cell.angle_beta   90.00
_cell.angle_gamma   90.00
#
_symmetry.space_group_name_H-M   'P 1'
#
loop_
_entity.id
_entity.type
_entity.pdbx_description
1 polymer ?
#
loop_
_entity_poly.entity_id
_entity_poly.type
_entity_poly.pdbx_seq_one_letter_code
_entity_poly.pdbx_strand_id
1 'polypeptide(L)'
;MKKKIYFAGSIRGGRVDAALYQRMISYIQKTDIVQTEHIGKPDLSLESKNKASDTEIYEQDTAWLRESDMVIAECTCPSLGVGYELAYAEARGIPVYIFYDKNKSNLSAMLNGNAYFTILP
;
A
#
# COMPACT_ATOMS: atom_id res chain seq x y z
N MET A 1 3.74 21.56 -5.70
CA MET A 1 2.36 21.06 -5.67
C MET A 1 2.30 19.68 -5.03
N LYS A 2 1.38 19.49 -4.10
CA LYS A 2 1.27 18.21 -3.41
C LYS A 2 0.67 17.15 -4.31
N LYS A 3 1.24 15.94 -4.26
CA LYS A 3 0.72 14.79 -4.97
C LYS A 3 -0.13 13.94 -4.05
N LYS A 4 -1.06 13.20 -4.63
CA LYS A 4 -1.86 12.23 -3.90
C LYS A 4 -1.19 10.88 -3.99
N ILE A 5 -0.81 10.34 -2.84
CA ILE A 5 -0.08 9.09 -2.74
C ILE A 5 -0.98 8.02 -2.13
N TYR A 6 -1.05 6.86 -2.78
CA TYR A 6 -1.69 5.69 -2.22
C TYR A 6 -0.60 4.85 -1.56
N PHE A 7 -0.66 4.72 -0.24
CA PHE A 7 0.28 3.87 0.49
C PHE A 7 -0.35 2.50 0.70
N ALA A 8 0.33 1.45 0.24
CA ALA A 8 -0.14 0.08 0.34
C ALA A 8 0.73 -0.72 1.29
N GLY A 9 0.10 -1.40 2.25
CA GLY A 9 0.78 -2.28 3.19
C GLY A 9 -0.17 -3.34 3.68
N SER A 10 0.37 -4.44 4.22
CA SER A 10 -0.44 -5.56 4.67
C SER A 10 -1.33 -5.16 5.85
N ILE A 11 -2.61 -5.48 5.75
CA ILE A 11 -3.56 -5.28 6.83
C ILE A 11 -3.94 -6.63 7.45
N ARG A 12 -4.48 -7.53 6.63
CA ARG A 12 -4.98 -8.82 7.11
C ARG A 12 -3.92 -9.90 7.17
N GLY A 13 -2.83 -9.74 6.45
CA GLY A 13 -1.71 -10.66 6.48
C GLY A 13 -0.84 -10.52 7.71
N GLY A 14 -1.12 -9.53 8.56
CA GLY A 14 -0.39 -9.25 9.77
C GLY A 14 -0.12 -7.76 9.94
N ARG A 15 -0.02 -7.33 11.18
CA ARG A 15 0.24 -5.92 11.50
C ARG A 15 1.63 -5.71 12.10
N VAL A 16 2.54 -6.65 11.83
CA VAL A 16 3.90 -6.61 12.38
C VAL A 16 4.60 -5.31 11.99
N ASP A 17 4.35 -4.82 10.78
CA ASP A 17 5.01 -3.64 10.26
C ASP A 17 4.21 -2.36 10.40
N ALA A 18 3.16 -2.34 11.23
CA ALA A 18 2.32 -1.16 11.40
C ALA A 18 3.11 0.08 11.82
N ALA A 19 4.08 -0.08 12.71
CA ALA A 19 4.92 1.04 13.14
C ALA A 19 5.78 1.58 12.00
N LEU A 20 6.29 0.70 11.15
CA LEU A 20 7.05 1.11 9.97
C LEU A 20 6.14 1.87 9.00
N TYR A 21 4.94 1.37 8.76
CA TYR A 21 3.97 2.04 7.89
C TYR A 21 3.68 3.45 8.38
N GLN A 22 3.48 3.59 9.69
CA GLN A 22 3.20 4.90 10.28
C GLN A 22 4.35 5.88 10.04
N ARG A 23 5.59 5.41 10.21
CA ARG A 23 6.77 6.25 9.98
C ARG A 23 6.88 6.65 8.52
N MET A 24 6.65 5.72 7.60
CA MET A 24 6.71 6.00 6.16
C MET A 24 5.62 7.00 5.76
N ILE A 25 4.40 6.78 6.23
CA ILE A 25 3.28 7.68 5.94
C ILE A 25 3.57 9.07 6.47
N SER A 26 4.05 9.18 7.71
CA SER A 26 4.37 10.47 8.31
C SER A 26 5.44 11.22 7.52
N TYR A 27 6.44 10.49 7.03
CA TYR A 27 7.49 11.09 6.22
C TYR A 27 6.93 11.63 4.90
N ILE A 28 6.10 10.85 4.23
CA ILE A 28 5.49 11.26 2.96
C ILE A 28 4.58 12.47 3.17
N GLN A 29 3.85 12.51 4.29
CA GLN A 29 2.94 13.62 4.59
C GLN A 29 3.63 14.96 4.79
N LYS A 30 4.95 14.98 4.95
CA LYS A 30 5.69 16.24 5.02
C LYS A 30 5.61 17.02 3.72
N THR A 31 5.44 16.34 2.59
CA THR A 31 5.44 16.96 1.28
C THR A 31 4.20 16.68 0.45
N ASP A 32 3.47 15.60 0.74
CA ASP A 32 2.38 15.12 -0.10
C ASP A 32 1.17 14.66 0.72
N ILE A 33 0.10 14.30 0.04
CA ILE A 33 -1.13 13.82 0.67
C ILE A 33 -1.16 12.30 0.58
N VAL A 34 -1.39 11.62 1.72
CA VAL A 34 -1.52 10.16 1.75
C VAL A 34 -3.00 9.81 1.87
N GLN A 35 -3.54 9.14 0.85
CA GLN A 35 -4.96 8.76 0.79
C GLN A 35 -5.32 7.68 1.80
N THR A 36 -4.35 6.83 2.15
CA THR A 36 -4.56 5.64 2.96
C THR A 36 -3.84 5.75 4.30
N GLU A 37 -3.81 6.94 4.91
CA GLU A 37 -3.08 7.17 6.16
C GLU A 37 -3.49 6.24 7.29
N HIS A 38 -4.74 5.75 7.28
CA HIS A 38 -5.26 4.86 8.30
C HIS A 38 -4.50 3.52 8.38
N ILE A 39 -3.79 3.13 7.33
CA ILE A 39 -3.03 1.87 7.32
C ILE A 39 -1.93 1.86 8.39
N GLY A 40 -1.44 3.04 8.78
CA GLY A 40 -0.44 3.13 9.83
C GLY A 40 -0.98 3.02 11.25
N LYS A 41 -2.30 2.91 11.43
CA LYS A 41 -2.91 2.85 12.76
C LYS A 41 -2.80 1.43 13.33
N PRO A 42 -2.31 1.27 14.55
CA PRO A 42 -2.07 -0.06 15.10
C PRO A 42 -3.32 -0.89 15.37
N ASP A 43 -4.48 -0.26 15.56
CA ASP A 43 -5.73 -0.95 15.86
C ASP A 43 -6.67 -1.07 14.68
N LEU A 44 -6.14 -0.91 13.47
CA LEU A 44 -6.95 -0.93 12.25
C LEU A 44 -7.81 -2.19 12.12
N SER A 45 -7.26 -3.35 12.50
CA SER A 45 -7.97 -4.61 12.32
C SER A 45 -9.26 -4.68 13.15
N LEU A 46 -9.29 -4.05 14.31
CA LEU A 46 -10.49 -3.99 15.13
C LEU A 46 -11.53 -3.04 14.53
N GLU A 47 -11.07 -1.90 14.05
CA GLU A 47 -11.95 -0.92 13.44
C GLU A 47 -12.58 -1.46 12.16
N SER A 48 -11.80 -2.13 11.32
CA SER A 48 -12.29 -2.61 10.03
C SER A 48 -13.37 -3.68 10.17
N LYS A 49 -13.34 -4.47 11.23
CA LYS A 49 -14.35 -5.49 11.47
C LYS A 49 -15.74 -4.91 11.67
N ASN A 50 -15.84 -3.71 12.17
CA ASN A 50 -17.11 -3.12 12.60
C ASN A 50 -17.64 -2.04 11.66
N LYS A 51 -16.86 -1.59 10.67
CA LYS A 51 -17.21 -0.36 9.94
C LYS A 51 -17.45 -0.50 8.45
N ALA A 52 -16.90 -1.50 7.80
CA ALA A 52 -17.02 -1.56 6.35
C ALA A 52 -17.11 -2.99 5.86
N SER A 53 -18.00 -3.22 4.90
CA SER A 53 -18.09 -4.49 4.20
C SER A 53 -16.92 -4.62 3.21
N ASP A 54 -16.71 -5.83 2.72
CA ASP A 54 -15.68 -6.07 1.70
C ASP A 54 -15.95 -5.25 0.45
N THR A 55 -17.21 -5.14 0.04
CA THR A 55 -17.57 -4.33 -1.13
C THR A 55 -17.22 -2.86 -0.92
N GLU A 56 -17.53 -2.33 0.26
CA GLU A 56 -17.23 -0.93 0.57
C GLU A 56 -15.72 -0.68 0.57
N ILE A 57 -14.95 -1.60 1.13
CA ILE A 57 -13.49 -1.47 1.14
C ILE A 57 -12.96 -1.49 -0.29
N TYR A 58 -13.42 -2.43 -1.10
CA TYR A 58 -12.98 -2.52 -2.50
C TYR A 58 -13.28 -1.23 -3.26
N GLU A 59 -14.50 -0.73 -3.12
CA GLU A 59 -14.90 0.47 -3.85
C GLU A 59 -14.13 1.70 -3.41
N GLN A 60 -13.90 1.85 -2.11
CA GLN A 60 -13.15 2.97 -1.58
C GLN A 60 -11.69 2.93 -1.99
N ASP A 61 -11.05 1.77 -1.84
CA ASP A 61 -9.62 1.66 -2.15
C ASP A 61 -9.35 1.82 -3.63
N THR A 62 -10.19 1.24 -4.49
CA THR A 62 -10.00 1.41 -5.93
C THR A 62 -10.30 2.84 -6.38
N ALA A 63 -11.24 3.53 -5.72
CA ALA A 63 -11.47 4.95 -6.01
C ALA A 63 -10.24 5.78 -5.65
N TRP A 64 -9.64 5.53 -4.49
CA TRP A 64 -8.42 6.23 -4.10
C TRP A 64 -7.26 5.92 -5.05
N LEU A 65 -7.13 4.67 -5.49
CA LEU A 65 -6.10 4.33 -6.48
C LEU A 65 -6.26 5.13 -7.76
N ARG A 66 -7.48 5.20 -8.27
CA ARG A 66 -7.76 5.96 -9.49
C ARG A 66 -7.43 7.45 -9.37
N GLU A 67 -7.55 8.00 -8.16
CA GLU A 67 -7.28 9.42 -7.89
C GLU A 67 -5.81 9.70 -7.59
N SER A 68 -5.02 8.67 -7.36
CA SER A 68 -3.64 8.84 -6.90
C SER A 68 -2.69 9.13 -8.05
N ASP A 69 -1.67 9.91 -7.73
CA ASP A 69 -0.61 10.23 -8.68
C ASP A 69 0.47 9.16 -8.69
N MET A 70 0.61 8.43 -7.58
CA MET A 70 1.55 7.31 -7.51
C MET A 70 1.17 6.39 -6.34
N VAL A 71 1.70 5.19 -6.37
CA VAL A 71 1.55 4.20 -5.29
C VAL A 71 2.92 3.94 -4.68
N ILE A 72 2.98 3.98 -3.36
CA ILE A 72 4.16 3.55 -2.60
C ILE A 72 3.72 2.36 -1.76
N ALA A 73 4.38 1.22 -1.95
CA ALA A 73 4.02 -0.02 -1.28
C ALA A 73 5.17 -0.54 -0.42
N GLU A 74 4.86 -1.03 0.77
CA GLU A 74 5.80 -1.75 1.60
C GLU A 74 5.39 -3.23 1.59
N CYS A 75 6.18 -4.07 0.95
CA CYS A 75 5.82 -5.44 0.62
C CYS A 75 6.62 -6.50 1.35
N THR A 76 7.21 -6.17 2.49
CA THR A 76 7.94 -7.16 3.29
C THR A 76 7.01 -8.29 3.74
N CYS A 77 5.81 -7.94 4.19
CA CYS A 77 4.80 -8.93 4.56
C CYS A 77 3.89 -9.20 3.34
N PRO A 78 3.79 -10.45 2.88
CA PRO A 78 2.93 -10.77 1.74
C PRO A 78 1.47 -10.42 2.00
N SER A 79 0.79 -9.92 0.98
CA SER A 79 -0.62 -9.54 1.07
C SER A 79 -1.28 -9.69 -0.29
N LEU A 80 -2.37 -10.46 -0.32
CA LEU A 80 -3.15 -10.62 -1.54
C LEU A 80 -3.75 -9.29 -1.98
N GLY A 81 -4.25 -8.51 -1.01
CA GLY A 81 -4.86 -7.22 -1.30
C GLY A 81 -3.87 -6.24 -1.89
N VAL A 82 -2.67 -6.17 -1.32
CA VAL A 82 -1.62 -5.29 -1.86
C VAL A 82 -1.27 -5.70 -3.29
N GLY A 83 -1.08 -7.00 -3.54
CA GLY A 83 -0.78 -7.47 -4.88
C GLY A 83 -1.84 -7.06 -5.89
N TYR A 84 -3.12 -7.18 -5.51
CA TYR A 84 -4.22 -6.74 -6.37
C TYR A 84 -4.14 -5.25 -6.66
N GLU A 85 -3.87 -4.46 -5.63
CA GLU A 85 -3.79 -2.99 -5.76
C GLU A 85 -2.67 -2.57 -6.71
N LEU A 86 -1.54 -3.26 -6.64
CA LEU A 86 -0.40 -2.94 -7.50
C LEU A 86 -0.69 -3.27 -8.97
N ALA A 87 -1.35 -4.40 -9.21
CA ALA A 87 -1.77 -4.76 -10.57
C ALA A 87 -2.82 -3.79 -11.10
N TYR A 88 -3.74 -3.36 -10.23
CA TYR A 88 -4.76 -2.37 -10.59
C TYR A 88 -4.11 -1.06 -11.02
N ALA A 89 -3.09 -0.61 -10.26
CA ALA A 89 -2.37 0.62 -10.61
C ALA A 89 -1.61 0.47 -11.92
N GLU A 90 -0.98 -0.67 -12.14
CA GLU A 90 -0.25 -0.93 -13.38
C GLU A 90 -1.19 -0.84 -14.59
N ALA A 91 -2.37 -1.44 -14.50
CA ALA A 91 -3.34 -1.45 -15.59
C ALA A 91 -3.78 -0.04 -15.97
N ARG A 92 -3.65 0.91 -15.06
CA ARG A 92 -4.03 2.31 -15.30
C ARG A 92 -2.85 3.24 -15.54
N GLY A 93 -1.65 2.70 -15.60
CA GLY A 93 -0.46 3.50 -15.88
C GLY A 93 -0.03 4.38 -14.70
N ILE A 94 -0.44 4.04 -13.47
CA ILE A 94 -0.07 4.78 -12.28
C ILE A 94 1.30 4.29 -11.80
N PRO A 95 2.29 5.16 -11.61
CA PRO A 95 3.62 4.72 -11.15
C PRO A 95 3.55 4.04 -9.80
N VAL A 96 4.32 2.94 -9.64
CA VAL A 96 4.35 2.15 -8.41
C VAL A 96 5.80 1.97 -7.95
N TYR A 97 6.05 2.30 -6.68
CA TYR A 97 7.34 2.14 -6.04
C TYR A 97 7.16 1.12 -4.91
N ILE A 98 7.95 0.05 -4.95
CA ILE A 98 7.87 -1.04 -3.98
C ILE A 98 9.11 -1.05 -3.10
N PHE A 99 8.88 -0.99 -1.79
CA PHE A 99 9.91 -1.15 -0.79
C PHE A 99 9.74 -2.50 -0.10
N TYR A 100 10.83 -3.17 0.24
CA TYR A 100 10.77 -4.38 1.04
C TYR A 100 12.12 -4.61 1.73
N ASP A 101 12.08 -5.32 2.85
CA ASP A 101 13.29 -5.66 3.58
C ASP A 101 13.80 -7.00 3.08
N LYS A 102 14.85 -6.98 2.26
CA LYS A 102 15.39 -8.19 1.63
C LYS A 102 15.99 -9.17 2.64
N ASN A 103 16.25 -8.71 3.85
CA ASN A 103 16.76 -9.58 4.92
C ASN A 103 15.66 -10.35 5.63
N LYS A 104 14.39 -9.95 5.44
CA LYS A 104 13.25 -10.57 6.11
C LYS A 104 12.41 -11.42 5.17
N SER A 105 12.37 -11.09 3.89
CA SER A 105 11.53 -11.82 2.96
C SER A 105 12.05 -11.72 1.53
N ASN A 106 11.54 -12.62 0.70
CA ASN A 106 11.72 -12.54 -0.74
C ASN A 106 10.48 -11.92 -1.35
N LEU A 107 10.67 -10.96 -2.25
CA LEU A 107 9.55 -10.36 -2.95
C LEU A 107 8.94 -11.37 -3.93
N SER A 108 7.60 -11.39 -4.00
CA SER A 108 6.90 -12.26 -4.96
C SER A 108 7.48 -12.09 -6.37
N ALA A 109 7.64 -13.22 -7.08
CA ALA A 109 8.14 -13.19 -8.46
C ALA A 109 7.24 -12.34 -9.37
N MET A 110 5.93 -12.29 -9.08
CA MET A 110 4.97 -11.51 -9.87
C MET A 110 5.22 -10.00 -9.75
N LEU A 111 5.87 -9.58 -8.67
CA LEU A 111 6.25 -8.18 -8.48
C LEU A 111 7.70 -7.97 -8.92
N ASN A 112 8.59 -8.82 -8.45
CA ASN A 112 10.02 -8.66 -8.70
C ASN A 112 10.38 -8.82 -10.18
N GLY A 113 9.64 -9.64 -10.90
CA GLY A 113 9.87 -9.90 -12.32
C GLY A 113 9.20 -8.90 -13.25
N ASN A 114 8.43 -7.95 -12.73
CA ASN A 114 7.69 -7.00 -13.56
C ASN A 114 8.43 -5.68 -13.66
N ALA A 115 8.93 -5.39 -14.86
CA ALA A 115 9.73 -4.17 -15.10
C ALA A 115 8.93 -2.88 -14.94
N TYR A 116 7.60 -2.96 -14.87
CA TYR A 116 6.79 -1.76 -14.64
C TYR A 116 7.05 -1.15 -13.27
N PHE A 117 7.25 -1.99 -12.25
CA PHE A 117 7.44 -1.53 -10.89
C PHE A 117 8.87 -1.07 -10.65
N THR A 118 9.03 0.01 -9.87
CA THR A 118 10.34 0.43 -9.37
C THR A 118 10.53 -0.21 -7.99
N ILE A 119 11.51 -1.08 -7.86
CA ILE A 119 11.72 -1.88 -6.66
C ILE A 119 12.95 -1.41 -5.91
N LEU A 120 12.77 -1.16 -4.61
CA LEU A 120 13.80 -0.61 -3.73
C LEU A 120 13.95 -1.52 -2.50
N PRO A 121 14.98 -2.38 -2.47
CA PRO A 121 15.22 -3.27 -1.35
C PRO A 121 15.71 -2.56 -0.09
#